data_08191d6d760c5ef1032d048ea20fa39f
#
_entry.id   08191d6d760c5ef1032d048ea20fa39f
#
_cell.length_a   1.000
_cell.length_b   1.000
_cell.length_c   1.000
_cell.angle_alpha   90.00
_cell.angle_beta   90.00
_cell.angle_gamma   90.00
#
_symmetry.space_group_name_H-M   'P 1'
#
loop_
_entity.id
_entity.type
_entity.pdbx_description
1 polymer ?
#
loop_
_entity_poly.entity_id
_entity_poly.type
_entity_poly.pdbx_seq_one_letter_code
_entity_poly.pdbx_strand_id
1 'polypeptide(L)'
;MIILNNGIKIYKMKLITAIIHETQLDMVREALIEADITRITVTRVSGHGKQRKEEIYRGKKVIPDLNPKIRLDIAVNNEFVDITVDTIIRTAKRHSEGEIGDGKIFIIPLEECIRIRTGERGGTAI
;
A
#
# COMPACT_ATOMS: atom_id res chain seq x y z
N MET A 1 0.87 -0.89 20.58
CA MET A 1 -0.40 -1.57 20.94
C MET A 1 -0.89 -1.04 22.28
N ILE A 2 -2.19 -0.80 22.40
CA ILE A 2 -2.83 -0.50 23.70
C ILE A 2 -3.78 -1.64 24.03
N ILE A 3 -3.80 -2.04 25.30
CA ILE A 3 -4.79 -2.98 25.82
C ILE A 3 -5.81 -2.20 26.63
N LEU A 4 -7.09 -2.25 26.20
CA LEU A 4 -8.18 -1.60 26.93
C LEU A 4 -8.56 -2.41 28.18
N ASN A 5 -9.24 -1.75 29.13
CA ASN A 5 -9.65 -2.38 30.40
C ASN A 5 -10.50 -3.65 30.22
N ASN A 6 -11.16 -3.80 29.09
CA ASN A 6 -11.96 -4.99 28.76
C ASN A 6 -11.16 -6.08 28.02
N GLY A 7 -9.83 -5.95 27.93
CA GLY A 7 -8.95 -6.91 27.25
C GLY A 7 -8.90 -6.76 25.74
N ILE A 8 -9.60 -5.78 25.15
CA ILE A 8 -9.53 -5.53 23.70
C ILE A 8 -8.19 -4.88 23.37
N LYS A 9 -7.51 -5.46 22.38
CA LYS A 9 -6.24 -4.90 21.87
C LYS A 9 -6.54 -3.86 20.80
N ILE A 10 -5.96 -2.66 20.94
CA ILE A 10 -5.98 -1.62 19.92
C ILE A 10 -4.57 -1.39 19.45
N TYR A 11 -4.37 -1.47 18.13
CA TYR A 11 -3.09 -1.21 17.50
C TYR A 11 -3.04 0.26 17.06
N LYS A 12 -1.98 0.96 17.48
CA LYS A 12 -1.79 2.40 17.19
C LYS A 12 -1.04 2.66 15.89
N MET A 13 -0.53 1.61 15.27
CA MET A 13 0.27 1.71 14.06
C MET A 13 -0.29 0.77 13.01
N LYS A 14 -0.12 1.15 11.77
CA LYS A 14 -0.53 0.33 10.63
C LYS A 14 0.60 0.21 9.63
N LEU A 15 0.67 -0.95 8.98
CA LEU A 15 1.44 -1.11 7.76
C LEU A 15 0.47 -0.92 6.59
N ILE A 16 0.76 0.07 5.76
CA ILE A 16 0.01 0.30 4.55
C ILE A 16 0.83 -0.28 3.41
N THR A 17 0.29 -1.31 2.76
CA THR A 17 0.90 -1.91 1.59
C THR A 17 0.06 -1.56 0.38
N ALA A 18 0.65 -0.90 -0.60
CA ALA A 18 -0.02 -0.54 -1.84
C ALA A 18 0.65 -1.27 -3.01
N ILE A 19 -0.17 -1.93 -3.82
CA ILE A 19 0.29 -2.48 -5.11
C ILE A 19 -0.26 -1.54 -6.17
N ILE A 20 0.62 -0.89 -6.92
CA ILE A 20 0.24 0.14 -7.89
C ILE A 20 0.79 -0.19 -9.28
N HIS A 21 0.22 0.45 -10.29
CA HIS A 21 0.75 0.40 -11.64
C HIS A 21 2.13 1.06 -11.68
N GLU A 22 3.08 0.45 -12.38
CA GLU A 22 4.47 0.93 -12.37
C GLU A 22 4.63 2.36 -12.88
N THR A 23 3.76 2.81 -13.78
CA THR A 23 3.84 4.19 -14.32
C THR A 23 3.50 5.25 -13.27
N GLN A 24 2.87 4.88 -12.18
CA GLN A 24 2.40 5.83 -11.16
C GLN A 24 3.38 6.02 -10.00
N LEU A 25 4.51 5.31 -10.00
CA LEU A 25 5.45 5.34 -8.88
C LEU A 25 5.90 6.75 -8.52
N ASP A 26 6.39 7.52 -9.49
CA ASP A 26 6.95 8.84 -9.21
C ASP A 26 5.88 9.81 -8.70
N MET A 27 4.70 9.79 -9.30
CA MET A 27 3.59 10.65 -8.88
C MET A 27 3.15 10.34 -7.45
N VAL A 28 3.04 9.05 -7.12
CA VAL A 28 2.65 8.62 -5.77
C VAL A 28 3.73 9.02 -4.75
N ARG A 29 4.99 8.76 -5.05
CA ARG A 29 6.10 9.12 -4.16
C ARG A 29 6.16 10.62 -3.88
N GLU A 30 6.09 11.43 -4.92
CA GLU A 30 6.14 12.89 -4.77
C GLU A 30 5.01 13.42 -3.90
N ALA A 31 3.80 12.91 -4.11
CA ALA A 31 2.65 13.33 -3.31
C ALA A 31 2.75 12.88 -1.85
N LEU A 32 3.28 11.69 -1.61
CA LEU A 32 3.49 11.21 -0.24
C LEU A 32 4.54 12.07 0.48
N ILE A 33 5.62 12.42 -0.20
CA ILE A 33 6.66 13.30 0.37
C ILE A 33 6.07 14.69 0.71
N GLU A 34 5.25 15.26 -0.16
CA GLU A 34 4.56 16.52 0.11
C GLU A 34 3.64 16.45 1.34
N ALA A 35 3.10 15.27 1.63
CA ALA A 35 2.28 15.04 2.81
C ALA A 35 3.10 14.63 4.05
N ASP A 36 4.43 14.78 4.00
CA ASP A 36 5.37 14.37 5.05
C ASP A 36 5.40 12.86 5.33
N ILE A 37 4.97 12.07 4.38
CA ILE A 37 5.09 10.59 4.43
C ILE A 37 6.34 10.23 3.63
N THR A 38 7.49 10.18 4.30
CA THR A 38 8.78 10.07 3.61
C THR A 38 9.45 8.70 3.73
N ARG A 39 9.05 7.88 4.69
CA ARG A 39 9.68 6.59 4.95
C ARG A 39 8.94 5.49 4.22
N ILE A 40 9.26 5.35 2.95
CA ILE A 40 8.58 4.47 2.01
C ILE A 40 9.57 3.40 1.54
N THR A 41 9.18 2.14 1.63
CA THR A 41 9.96 1.05 1.04
C THR A 41 9.32 0.65 -0.29
N VAL A 42 10.12 0.60 -1.34
CA VAL A 42 9.66 0.31 -2.70
C VAL A 42 10.22 -1.02 -3.16
N THR A 43 9.37 -1.88 -3.67
CA THR A 43 9.76 -3.18 -4.23
C THR A 43 9.12 -3.36 -5.60
N ARG A 44 9.90 -3.82 -6.57
CA ARG A 44 9.35 -4.23 -7.86
C ARG A 44 8.83 -5.65 -7.75
N VAL A 45 7.58 -5.85 -8.16
CA VAL A 45 6.89 -7.13 -8.07
C VAL A 45 6.21 -7.43 -9.39
N SER A 46 5.73 -8.65 -9.54
CA SER A 46 4.92 -9.05 -10.69
C SER A 46 3.60 -9.59 -10.19
N GLY A 47 2.55 -9.31 -10.93
CA GLY A 47 1.23 -9.79 -10.58
C GLY A 47 0.27 -9.75 -11.75
N HIS A 48 -0.88 -10.37 -11.57
CA HIS A 48 -1.98 -10.22 -12.51
C HIS A 48 -3.26 -9.99 -11.72
N GLY A 49 -4.17 -9.24 -12.32
CA GLY A 49 -5.44 -8.92 -11.71
C GLY A 49 -6.58 -9.61 -12.45
N LYS A 50 -7.72 -8.90 -12.50
CA LYS A 50 -8.92 -9.39 -13.16
C LYS A 50 -8.67 -9.63 -14.65
N GLN A 51 -9.07 -10.80 -15.13
CA GLN A 51 -9.01 -11.13 -16.55
C GLN A 51 -10.09 -10.34 -17.33
N ARG A 52 -9.75 -9.94 -18.55
CA ARG A 52 -10.69 -9.37 -19.50
C ARG A 52 -11.36 -10.49 -20.29
N LYS A 53 -12.53 -10.19 -20.86
CA LYS A 53 -13.24 -11.17 -21.72
C LYS A 53 -12.40 -11.64 -22.92
N GLU A 54 -11.56 -10.77 -23.46
CA GLU A 54 -10.67 -11.07 -24.59
C GLU A 54 -9.60 -12.12 -24.24
N GLU A 55 -9.35 -12.36 -22.97
CA GLU A 55 -8.43 -13.38 -22.50
C GLU A 55 -9.03 -14.78 -22.57
N ILE A 56 -10.31 -14.89 -22.95
CA ILE A 56 -10.98 -16.15 -23.22
C ILE A 56 -11.00 -16.35 -24.73
N TYR A 57 -10.24 -17.33 -25.21
CA TYR A 57 -10.14 -17.62 -26.63
C TYR A 57 -10.65 -19.03 -26.92
N ARG A 58 -11.60 -19.17 -27.87
CA ARG A 58 -12.21 -20.42 -28.27
C ARG A 58 -12.73 -21.28 -27.09
N GLY A 59 -13.34 -20.61 -26.09
CA GLY A 59 -13.87 -21.28 -24.91
C GLY A 59 -12.84 -21.75 -23.92
N LYS A 60 -11.55 -21.43 -24.12
CA LYS A 60 -10.47 -21.73 -23.18
C LYS A 60 -10.03 -20.47 -22.47
N LYS A 61 -9.88 -20.54 -21.14
CA LYS A 61 -9.22 -19.48 -20.39
C LYS A 61 -7.76 -19.40 -20.77
N VAL A 62 -7.33 -18.23 -21.16
CA VAL A 62 -5.91 -17.93 -21.34
C VAL A 62 -5.36 -17.47 -20.00
N ILE A 63 -4.26 -18.09 -19.54
CA ILE A 63 -3.58 -17.64 -18.34
C ILE A 63 -2.87 -16.32 -18.66
N PRO A 64 -3.20 -15.21 -17.97
CA PRO A 64 -2.56 -13.94 -18.26
C PRO A 64 -1.10 -13.96 -17.85
N ASP A 65 -0.27 -13.20 -18.57
CA ASP A 65 1.10 -12.99 -18.20
C ASP A 65 1.17 -12.18 -16.90
N LEU A 66 2.28 -12.35 -16.18
CA LEU A 66 2.57 -11.52 -15.02
C LEU A 66 2.98 -10.13 -15.51
N ASN A 67 2.33 -9.13 -14.96
CA ASN A 67 2.63 -7.73 -15.26
C ASN A 67 3.52 -7.11 -14.18
N PRO A 68 4.48 -6.26 -14.56
CA PRO A 68 5.27 -5.54 -13.57
C PRO A 68 4.39 -4.59 -12.77
N LYS A 69 4.56 -4.61 -11.46
CA LYS A 69 3.87 -3.76 -10.51
C LYS A 69 4.88 -3.18 -9.53
N ILE A 70 4.45 -2.19 -8.77
CA ILE A 70 5.22 -1.65 -7.67
C ILE A 70 4.50 -1.94 -6.37
N ARG A 71 5.24 -2.41 -5.39
CA ARG A 71 4.78 -2.55 -4.03
C ARG A 71 5.41 -1.47 -3.16
N LEU A 72 4.57 -0.72 -2.46
CA LEU A 72 4.97 0.26 -1.47
C LEU A 72 4.60 -0.27 -0.10
N ASP A 73 5.55 -0.25 0.84
CA ASP A 73 5.29 -0.57 2.23
C ASP A 73 5.58 0.67 3.08
N ILE A 74 4.59 1.10 3.83
CA ILE A 74 4.63 2.35 4.60
C ILE A 74 4.05 2.08 5.98
N ALA A 75 4.91 2.11 7.01
CA ALA A 75 4.46 2.03 8.39
C ALA A 75 4.09 3.44 8.86
N VAL A 76 2.89 3.60 9.40
CA VAL A 76 2.42 4.89 9.89
C VAL A 76 1.71 4.74 11.23
N ASN A 77 1.71 5.80 12.01
CA ASN A 77 0.83 5.91 13.16
C ASN A 77 -0.61 6.10 12.69
N ASN A 78 -1.59 5.69 13.49
CA ASN A 78 -3.00 5.70 13.10
C ASN A 78 -3.48 7.05 12.58
N GLU A 79 -2.99 8.14 13.15
CA GLU A 79 -3.37 9.50 12.74
C GLU A 79 -3.00 9.84 11.29
N PHE A 80 -2.05 9.11 10.70
CA PHE A 80 -1.60 9.33 9.34
C PHE A 80 -2.17 8.34 8.32
N VAL A 81 -3.03 7.41 8.75
CA VAL A 81 -3.58 6.38 7.86
C VAL A 81 -4.41 7.02 6.75
N ASP A 82 -5.35 7.88 7.12
CA ASP A 82 -6.27 8.44 6.14
C ASP A 82 -5.55 9.30 5.11
N ILE A 83 -4.63 10.17 5.54
CA ILE A 83 -3.87 11.01 4.60
C ILE A 83 -3.01 10.17 3.67
N THR A 84 -2.42 9.10 4.18
CA THR A 84 -1.60 8.19 3.37
C THR A 84 -2.47 7.48 2.32
N VAL A 85 -3.58 6.91 2.73
CA VAL A 85 -4.50 6.18 1.84
C VAL A 85 -5.08 7.12 0.79
N ASP A 86 -5.60 8.27 1.20
CA ASP A 86 -6.21 9.23 0.27
C ASP A 86 -5.20 9.74 -0.75
N THR A 87 -3.96 9.99 -0.33
CA THR A 87 -2.89 10.43 -1.22
C THR A 87 -2.58 9.35 -2.27
N ILE A 88 -2.49 8.09 -1.84
CA ILE A 88 -2.23 6.98 -2.75
C ILE A 88 -3.38 6.81 -3.75
N ILE A 89 -4.62 6.81 -3.27
CA ILE A 89 -5.79 6.67 -4.16
C ILE A 89 -5.79 7.74 -5.23
N ARG A 90 -5.60 9.00 -4.82
CA ARG A 90 -5.65 10.14 -5.73
C ARG A 90 -4.56 10.06 -6.81
N THR A 91 -3.38 9.60 -6.46
CA THR A 91 -2.22 9.63 -7.36
C THR A 91 -1.97 8.31 -8.08
N ALA A 92 -2.48 7.21 -7.58
CA ALA A 92 -2.35 5.90 -8.23
C ALA A 92 -3.42 5.68 -9.32
N LYS A 93 -4.54 6.39 -9.26
CA LYS A 93 -5.53 6.37 -10.34
C LYS A 93 -4.94 6.96 -11.61
N ARG A 94 -5.04 6.22 -12.72
CA ARG A 94 -4.52 6.69 -14.01
C ARG A 94 -5.47 7.64 -14.73
N HIS A 95 -6.73 7.62 -14.41
CA HIS A 95 -7.77 8.52 -14.98
C HIS A 95 -8.72 8.91 -13.86
N SER A 96 -9.53 9.93 -14.08
CA SER A 96 -10.44 10.45 -13.05
C SER A 96 -11.37 9.38 -12.46
N GLU A 97 -11.77 8.41 -13.27
CA GLU A 97 -12.67 7.32 -12.88
C GLU A 97 -11.92 6.04 -12.48
N GLY A 98 -10.59 6.04 -12.61
CA GLY A 98 -9.78 4.86 -12.39
C GLY A 98 -9.79 3.91 -13.57
N GLU A 99 -8.88 2.94 -13.54
CA GLU A 99 -8.71 1.96 -14.59
C GLU A 99 -8.35 0.60 -13.98
N ILE A 100 -8.74 -0.47 -14.64
CA ILE A 100 -8.33 -1.83 -14.23
C ILE A 100 -6.81 -1.90 -14.25
N GLY A 101 -6.22 -2.36 -13.13
CA GLY A 101 -4.77 -2.40 -12.97
C GLY A 101 -4.19 -1.24 -12.19
N ASP A 102 -5.00 -0.31 -11.71
CA ASP A 102 -4.54 0.78 -10.83
C ASP A 102 -4.01 0.26 -9.49
N GLY A 103 -4.48 -0.90 -9.06
CA GLY A 103 -3.96 -1.57 -7.88
C GLY A 103 -4.90 -1.58 -6.70
N LYS A 104 -4.32 -1.86 -5.53
CA LYS A 104 -5.09 -1.95 -4.29
C LYS A 104 -4.21 -1.64 -3.09
N ILE A 105 -4.85 -1.36 -1.98
CA ILE A 105 -4.19 -1.01 -0.73
C ILE A 105 -4.63 -2.01 0.34
N PHE A 106 -3.66 -2.50 1.10
CA PHE A 106 -3.90 -3.33 2.29
C PHE A 106 -3.51 -2.54 3.52
N ILE A 107 -4.34 -2.57 4.55
CA ILE A 107 -4.04 -1.94 5.84
C ILE A 107 -3.95 -3.04 6.87
N ILE A 108 -2.78 -3.18 7.48
CA ILE A 108 -2.47 -4.27 8.40
C ILE A 108 -2.10 -3.66 9.75
N PRO A 109 -2.72 -4.09 10.86
CA PRO A 109 -2.28 -3.65 12.18
C PRO A 109 -0.85 -4.06 12.43
N LEU A 110 0.00 -3.12 12.86
CA LEU A 110 1.35 -3.40 13.31
C LEU A 110 1.37 -3.56 14.82
N GLU A 111 1.86 -4.69 15.26
CA GLU A 111 2.01 -4.97 16.68
C GLU A 111 3.14 -4.14 17.28
N GLU A 112 4.24 -3.98 16.54
CA GLU A 112 5.41 -3.26 17.03
C GLU A 112 6.22 -2.70 15.86
N CYS A 113 6.94 -1.61 16.15
CA CYS A 113 7.97 -1.05 15.27
C CYS A 113 9.21 -0.83 16.10
N ILE A 114 10.36 -1.31 15.64
CA ILE A 114 11.63 -1.21 16.37
C ILE A 114 12.67 -0.59 15.46
N ARG A 115 13.26 0.52 15.91
CA ARG A 115 14.35 1.15 15.16
C ARG A 115 15.65 0.42 15.45
N ILE A 116 16.29 -0.11 14.44
CA ILE A 116 17.50 -0.91 14.60
C ILE A 116 18.62 -0.11 15.27
N ARG A 117 18.83 1.13 14.84
CA ARG A 117 19.92 1.97 15.33
C ARG A 117 19.84 2.24 16.83
N THR A 118 18.65 2.44 17.37
CA THR A 118 18.47 2.91 18.76
C THR A 118 17.82 1.88 19.66
N GLY A 119 17.18 0.85 19.10
CA GLY A 119 16.34 -0.07 19.87
C GLY A 119 15.02 0.53 20.33
N GLU A 120 14.72 1.75 19.89
CA GLU A 120 13.49 2.46 20.21
C GLU A 120 12.27 1.69 19.67
N ARG A 121 11.17 1.71 20.42
CA ARG A 121 9.96 0.94 20.09
C ARG A 121 8.73 1.83 20.00
N GLY A 122 7.74 1.36 19.26
CA GLY A 122 6.43 2.01 19.15
C GLY A 122 6.37 3.11 18.11
N GLY A 123 5.39 4.01 18.25
CA GLY A 123 5.10 5.03 17.25
C GLY A 123 6.24 6.01 17.00
N THR A 124 7.11 6.24 17.97
CA THR A 124 8.28 7.12 17.81
C THR A 124 9.40 6.45 16.99
N ALA A 125 9.34 5.13 16.81
CA ALA A 125 10.32 4.39 16.02
C ALA A 125 10.02 4.42 14.51
N ILE A 126 8.83 4.87 14.13
CA ILE A 126 8.43 4.99 12.71
C ILE A 126 9.21 6.10 12.01
#